data_5533c350f1163eb2b5ca97b324d3a8af
#
_entry.id   5533c350f1163eb2b5ca97b324d3a8af
#
_cell.length_a   1.000
_cell.length_b   1.000
_cell.length_c   1.000
_cell.angle_alpha   90.00
_cell.angle_beta   90.00
_cell.angle_gamma   90.00
#
_symmetry.space_group_name_H-M   'P 1'
#
loop_
_entity.id
_entity.type
_entity.pdbx_description
1 polymer ?
#
loop_
_entity_poly.entity_id
_entity_poly.type
_entity_poly.pdbx_seq_one_letter_code
_entity_poly.pdbx_strand_id
1 'polypeptide(L)'
;MYIGKFHKYAVAGICLAGMQNDHVAHIAKVASDALIKKGFKVMIFNAFTDMYYDTPYSKGEASVYHLINLDIVDVLVIMPETIKSEWVTDTIIRYAHAAKIPVIMLDGSHNGCTNITYDYGRSLESVVEHVITEHKCTDLFFMAGTKGNSFSEERIEAFKRVLARHNIEFNEKTMLGYGDFWDAPTKKTISDLIACGRKMPQAIICANDSMAIAAMKALEEHGIKTPEDIIVTGFDAIYQERIYST
;
A
#
# COMPACT_ATOMS: atom_id res chain seq x y z
N MET A 1 -18.57 12.68 -38.45
CA MET A 1 -17.94 14.01 -38.30
C MET A 1 -17.45 14.07 -36.85
N TYR A 2 -16.15 13.89 -36.62
CA TYR A 2 -15.59 13.91 -35.28
C TYR A 2 -15.49 15.39 -34.86
N ILE A 3 -16.37 15.84 -33.98
CA ILE A 3 -16.24 17.13 -33.33
C ILE A 3 -15.14 16.98 -32.30
N GLY A 4 -13.94 17.53 -32.59
CA GLY A 4 -12.80 17.44 -31.68
C GLY A 4 -13.10 18.02 -30.29
N LYS A 5 -12.30 17.62 -29.29
CA LYS A 5 -12.42 18.10 -27.90
C LYS A 5 -12.31 19.65 -27.89
N PHE A 6 -13.35 20.33 -27.43
CA PHE A 6 -13.42 21.79 -27.39
C PHE A 6 -13.01 22.42 -26.07
N HIS A 7 -12.32 21.70 -25.19
CA HIS A 7 -11.92 22.30 -23.94
C HIS A 7 -10.52 22.95 -24.01
N LYS A 8 -10.41 24.11 -23.37
CA LYS A 8 -9.22 24.97 -23.38
C LYS A 8 -8.01 24.35 -22.64
N TYR A 9 -8.22 23.32 -21.83
CA TYR A 9 -7.21 22.72 -20.95
C TYR A 9 -7.23 21.20 -21.09
N ALA A 10 -6.06 20.59 -21.01
CA ALA A 10 -5.98 19.13 -20.89
C ALA A 10 -6.53 18.66 -19.52
N VAL A 11 -7.27 17.57 -19.52
CA VAL A 11 -7.93 17.02 -18.33
C VAL A 11 -7.41 15.62 -18.05
N ALA A 12 -6.96 15.39 -16.83
CA ALA A 12 -6.58 14.06 -16.34
C ALA A 12 -7.65 13.55 -15.37
N GLY A 13 -8.08 12.30 -15.56
CA GLY A 13 -8.94 11.59 -14.61
C GLY A 13 -8.10 10.65 -13.74
N ILE A 14 -8.24 10.71 -12.42
CA ILE A 14 -7.64 9.75 -11.50
C ILE A 14 -8.75 8.85 -10.96
N CYS A 15 -8.61 7.53 -11.18
CA CYS A 15 -9.55 6.51 -10.73
C CYS A 15 -8.92 5.73 -9.56
N LEU A 16 -9.57 5.75 -8.43
CA LEU A 16 -9.11 5.11 -7.20
C LEU A 16 -10.27 4.78 -6.26
N ALA A 17 -10.00 4.06 -5.18
CA ALA A 17 -10.94 3.85 -4.09
C ALA A 17 -10.27 4.10 -2.74
N GLY A 18 -11.07 4.45 -1.73
CA GLY A 18 -10.58 4.51 -0.35
C GLY A 18 -9.75 5.74 0.01
N MET A 19 -10.05 6.93 -0.55
CA MET A 19 -9.36 8.19 -0.18
C MET A 19 -9.45 8.57 1.31
N GLN A 20 -10.29 7.91 2.09
CA GLN A 20 -10.29 8.05 3.55
C GLN A 20 -9.05 7.43 4.21
N ASN A 21 -8.30 6.59 3.49
CA ASN A 21 -7.00 6.09 3.91
C ASN A 21 -5.93 7.14 3.60
N ASP A 22 -5.15 7.54 4.60
CA ASP A 22 -4.13 8.60 4.49
C ASP A 22 -3.07 8.30 3.40
N HIS A 23 -2.69 7.03 3.23
CA HIS A 23 -1.74 6.61 2.20
C HIS A 23 -2.32 6.84 0.79
N VAL A 24 -3.54 6.39 0.54
CA VAL A 24 -4.22 6.59 -0.74
C VAL A 24 -4.41 8.07 -1.04
N ALA A 25 -4.85 8.85 -0.05
CA ALA A 25 -5.02 10.30 -0.18
C ALA A 25 -3.69 11.00 -0.50
N HIS A 26 -2.59 10.58 0.14
CA HIS A 26 -1.26 11.13 -0.10
C HIS A 26 -0.80 10.88 -1.54
N ILE A 27 -0.89 9.64 -2.02
CA ILE A 27 -0.50 9.30 -3.40
C ILE A 27 -1.38 10.04 -4.41
N ALA A 28 -2.69 10.09 -4.19
CA ALA A 28 -3.62 10.82 -5.05
C ALA A 28 -3.28 12.32 -5.11
N LYS A 29 -2.90 12.91 -3.98
CA LYS A 29 -2.46 14.30 -3.91
C LYS A 29 -1.17 14.52 -4.69
N VAL A 30 -0.15 13.68 -4.50
CA VAL A 30 1.13 13.79 -5.21
C VAL A 30 0.94 13.64 -6.72
N ALA A 31 0.13 12.67 -7.16
CA ALA A 31 -0.21 12.48 -8.56
C ALA A 31 -0.95 13.70 -9.14
N SER A 32 -1.93 14.24 -8.40
CA SER A 32 -2.67 15.45 -8.78
C SER A 32 -1.75 16.66 -8.92
N ASP A 33 -0.88 16.91 -7.94
CA ASP A 33 0.07 18.02 -7.95
C ASP A 33 1.03 17.93 -9.16
N ALA A 34 1.50 16.70 -9.46
CA ALA A 34 2.36 16.48 -10.63
C ALA A 34 1.65 16.78 -11.95
N LEU A 35 0.40 16.36 -12.09
CA LEU A 35 -0.43 16.64 -13.27
C LEU A 35 -0.75 18.13 -13.40
N ILE A 36 -1.11 18.81 -12.31
CA ILE A 36 -1.40 20.24 -12.27
C ILE A 36 -0.16 21.04 -12.67
N LYS A 37 1.03 20.69 -12.20
CA LYS A 37 2.30 21.30 -12.60
C LYS A 37 2.59 21.16 -14.10
N LYS A 38 2.03 20.14 -14.74
CA LYS A 38 2.11 19.92 -16.20
C LYS A 38 0.97 20.60 -16.99
N GLY A 39 0.11 21.37 -16.32
CA GLY A 39 -0.98 22.14 -16.95
C GLY A 39 -2.30 21.37 -17.09
N PHE A 40 -2.42 20.17 -16.53
CA PHE A 40 -3.69 19.46 -16.54
C PHE A 40 -4.66 20.03 -15.51
N LYS A 41 -5.95 19.96 -15.81
CA LYS A 41 -7.02 19.96 -14.81
C LYS A 41 -7.23 18.53 -14.36
N VAL A 42 -7.43 18.33 -13.06
CA VAL A 42 -7.55 17.00 -12.48
C VAL A 42 -8.96 16.75 -11.98
N MET A 43 -9.52 15.62 -12.38
CA MET A 43 -10.77 15.07 -11.87
C MET A 43 -10.45 13.77 -11.11
N ILE A 44 -11.01 13.60 -9.92
CA ILE A 44 -10.81 12.38 -9.12
C ILE A 44 -12.13 11.63 -9.04
N PHE A 45 -12.12 10.37 -9.46
CA PHE A 45 -13.22 9.41 -9.37
C PHE A 45 -12.89 8.45 -8.23
N ASN A 46 -13.47 8.70 -7.07
CA ASN A 46 -13.20 7.94 -5.85
C ASN A 46 -14.43 7.15 -5.40
N ALA A 47 -14.29 5.83 -5.26
CA ALA A 47 -15.20 5.02 -4.47
C ALA A 47 -14.71 4.98 -3.01
N PHE A 48 -15.63 5.01 -2.03
CA PHE A 48 -15.24 5.01 -0.61
C PHE A 48 -14.92 3.63 -0.08
N THR A 49 -15.39 2.58 -0.73
CA THR A 49 -15.03 1.18 -0.42
C THR A 49 -14.23 0.58 -1.56
N ASP A 50 -13.28 -0.31 -1.22
CA ASP A 50 -12.68 -1.17 -2.23
C ASP A 50 -13.71 -2.16 -2.78
N MET A 51 -13.46 -2.65 -4.00
CA MET A 51 -14.35 -3.57 -4.70
C MET A 51 -14.02 -5.04 -4.42
N TYR A 52 -13.22 -5.32 -3.39
CA TYR A 52 -12.82 -6.68 -3.03
C TYR A 52 -14.03 -7.57 -2.72
N TYR A 53 -15.04 -7.00 -2.06
CA TYR A 53 -16.30 -7.71 -1.79
C TYR A 53 -17.35 -7.36 -2.81
N ASP A 54 -17.87 -8.37 -3.52
CA ASP A 54 -18.96 -8.22 -4.50
C ASP A 54 -20.32 -8.07 -3.79
N THR A 55 -20.54 -6.91 -3.19
CA THR A 55 -21.78 -6.56 -2.51
C THR A 55 -22.62 -5.59 -3.33
N PRO A 56 -23.96 -5.50 -3.11
CA PRO A 56 -24.76 -4.45 -3.72
C PRO A 56 -24.25 -3.03 -3.41
N TYR A 57 -23.64 -2.83 -2.26
CA TYR A 57 -23.06 -1.54 -1.84
C TYR A 57 -21.82 -1.21 -2.68
N SER A 58 -20.86 -2.12 -2.80
CA SER A 58 -19.65 -1.91 -3.61
C SER A 58 -19.99 -1.73 -5.09
N LYS A 59 -21.00 -2.42 -5.62
CA LYS A 59 -21.52 -2.18 -6.98
C LYS A 59 -22.09 -0.76 -7.15
N GLY A 60 -22.81 -0.27 -6.14
CA GLY A 60 -23.30 1.12 -6.12
C GLY A 60 -22.16 2.13 -6.12
N GLU A 61 -21.16 1.92 -5.29
CA GLU A 61 -19.94 2.74 -5.23
C GLU A 61 -19.15 2.74 -6.54
N ALA A 62 -19.03 1.58 -7.21
CA ALA A 62 -18.38 1.46 -8.51
C ALA A 62 -19.03 2.30 -9.61
N SER A 63 -20.27 2.74 -9.42
CA SER A 63 -20.99 3.57 -10.39
C SER A 63 -20.32 4.93 -10.60
N VAL A 64 -19.47 5.40 -9.70
CA VAL A 64 -18.67 6.63 -9.86
C VAL A 64 -17.81 6.58 -11.12
N TYR A 65 -17.30 5.41 -11.50
CA TYR A 65 -16.47 5.25 -12.70
C TYR A 65 -17.28 5.34 -14.01
N HIS A 66 -18.60 5.17 -13.98
CA HIS A 66 -19.47 5.42 -15.13
C HIS A 66 -19.65 6.91 -15.42
N LEU A 67 -19.27 7.78 -14.48
CA LEU A 67 -19.30 9.23 -14.67
C LEU A 67 -18.08 9.77 -15.45
N ILE A 68 -17.12 8.91 -15.79
CA ILE A 68 -15.94 9.29 -16.58
C ILE A 68 -16.41 9.66 -17.98
N ASN A 69 -16.42 10.95 -18.27
CA ASN A 69 -16.72 11.44 -19.61
C ASN A 69 -15.46 11.43 -20.47
N LEU A 70 -15.36 10.43 -21.34
CA LEU A 70 -14.22 10.21 -22.22
C LEU A 70 -14.08 11.25 -23.35
N ASP A 71 -15.09 12.09 -23.57
CA ASP A 71 -14.98 13.25 -24.47
C ASP A 71 -14.27 14.44 -23.80
N ILE A 72 -14.20 14.44 -22.47
CA ILE A 72 -13.57 15.52 -21.68
C ILE A 72 -12.16 15.10 -21.23
N VAL A 73 -11.99 13.87 -20.76
CA VAL A 73 -10.72 13.37 -20.21
C VAL A 73 -9.73 13.08 -21.34
N ASP A 74 -8.49 13.53 -21.17
CA ASP A 74 -7.38 13.33 -22.14
C ASP A 74 -6.42 12.22 -21.72
N VAL A 75 -6.37 11.88 -20.43
CA VAL A 75 -5.56 10.80 -19.86
C VAL A 75 -6.25 10.26 -18.61
N LEU A 76 -6.17 8.96 -18.40
CA LEU A 76 -6.59 8.32 -17.15
C LEU A 76 -5.38 7.82 -16.37
N VAL A 77 -5.39 8.04 -15.06
CA VAL A 77 -4.50 7.41 -14.09
C VAL A 77 -5.36 6.49 -13.24
N ILE A 78 -5.03 5.22 -13.20
CA ILE A 78 -5.78 4.20 -12.44
C ILE A 78 -4.88 3.67 -11.35
N MET A 79 -5.40 3.61 -10.11
CA MET A 79 -4.77 2.98 -8.94
C MET A 79 -5.47 1.64 -8.67
N PRO A 80 -5.12 0.55 -9.37
CA PRO A 80 -5.89 -0.69 -9.36
C PRO A 80 -5.92 -1.36 -8.00
N GLU A 81 -4.82 -1.26 -7.24
CA GLU A 81 -4.70 -1.87 -5.92
C GLU A 81 -5.59 -1.22 -4.85
N THR A 82 -6.05 -0.01 -5.11
CA THR A 82 -7.06 0.63 -4.25
C THR A 82 -8.47 0.20 -4.63
N ILE A 83 -8.74 -0.02 -5.93
CA ILE A 83 -10.03 -0.47 -6.45
C ILE A 83 -10.29 -1.93 -6.09
N LYS A 84 -9.25 -2.78 -6.16
CA LYS A 84 -9.28 -4.22 -5.83
C LYS A 84 -10.34 -5.02 -6.61
N SER A 85 -10.57 -4.66 -7.87
CA SER A 85 -11.46 -5.37 -8.78
C SER A 85 -10.91 -5.31 -10.19
N GLU A 86 -10.40 -6.44 -10.67
CA GLU A 86 -9.93 -6.57 -12.05
C GLU A 86 -11.04 -6.23 -13.05
N TRP A 87 -12.26 -6.69 -12.80
CA TRP A 87 -13.39 -6.44 -13.70
C TRP A 87 -13.68 -4.93 -13.86
N VAL A 88 -13.65 -4.16 -12.77
CA VAL A 88 -13.86 -2.70 -12.81
C VAL A 88 -12.70 -2.05 -13.56
N THR A 89 -11.47 -2.40 -13.22
CA THR A 89 -10.25 -1.86 -13.83
C THR A 89 -10.21 -2.13 -15.32
N ASP A 90 -10.44 -3.38 -15.74
CA ASP A 90 -10.47 -3.78 -17.15
C ASP A 90 -11.57 -3.07 -17.93
N THR A 91 -12.72 -2.87 -17.29
CA THR A 91 -13.83 -2.15 -17.91
C THR A 91 -13.45 -0.70 -18.22
N ILE A 92 -12.84 0.00 -17.24
CA ILE A 92 -12.37 1.39 -17.44
C ILE A 92 -11.32 1.44 -18.57
N ILE A 93 -10.34 0.53 -18.55
CA ILE A 93 -9.26 0.46 -19.55
C ILE A 93 -9.84 0.21 -20.94
N ARG A 94 -10.74 -0.75 -21.08
CA ARG A 94 -11.35 -1.09 -22.37
C ARG A 94 -12.09 0.09 -22.99
N TYR A 95 -12.86 0.85 -22.20
CA TYR A 95 -13.55 2.03 -22.70
C TYR A 95 -12.58 3.16 -23.03
N ALA A 96 -11.55 3.38 -22.22
CA ALA A 96 -10.51 4.37 -22.49
C ALA A 96 -9.76 4.06 -23.80
N HIS A 97 -9.36 2.82 -24.02
CA HIS A 97 -8.69 2.39 -25.25
C HIS A 97 -9.61 2.53 -26.48
N ALA A 98 -10.90 2.19 -26.37
CA ALA A 98 -11.86 2.39 -27.44
C ALA A 98 -12.01 3.89 -27.82
N ALA A 99 -11.88 4.78 -26.85
CA ALA A 99 -11.87 6.22 -27.04
C ALA A 99 -10.48 6.80 -27.39
N LYS A 100 -9.45 5.94 -27.50
CA LYS A 100 -8.04 6.31 -27.74
C LYS A 100 -7.45 7.23 -26.66
N ILE A 101 -7.90 7.06 -25.42
CA ILE A 101 -7.38 7.78 -24.26
C ILE A 101 -6.24 6.94 -23.65
N PRO A 102 -5.03 7.53 -23.47
CA PRO A 102 -3.93 6.86 -22.81
C PRO A 102 -4.27 6.59 -21.35
N VAL A 103 -3.83 5.41 -20.86
CA VAL A 103 -4.02 4.97 -19.47
C VAL A 103 -2.66 4.77 -18.82
N ILE A 104 -2.52 5.32 -17.63
CA ILE A 104 -1.39 5.13 -16.72
C ILE A 104 -1.89 4.28 -15.54
N MET A 105 -1.24 3.15 -15.32
CA MET A 105 -1.44 2.35 -14.11
C MET A 105 -0.46 2.84 -13.06
N LEU A 106 -0.95 3.30 -11.94
CA LEU A 106 -0.13 3.73 -10.82
C LEU A 106 -0.22 2.66 -9.72
N ASP A 107 0.93 2.07 -9.43
CA ASP A 107 1.07 0.93 -8.52
C ASP A 107 0.28 -0.30 -8.98
N GLY A 108 0.50 -0.66 -10.23
CA GLY A 108 -0.10 -1.83 -10.85
C GLY A 108 0.33 -1.97 -12.30
N SER A 109 -0.09 -3.04 -12.94
CA SER A 109 0.28 -3.29 -14.34
C SER A 109 -0.89 -3.83 -15.15
N HIS A 110 -0.99 -3.37 -16.39
CA HIS A 110 -1.92 -3.91 -17.38
C HIS A 110 -1.31 -3.79 -18.78
N ASN A 111 -1.54 -4.80 -19.61
CA ASN A 111 -1.07 -4.78 -21.00
C ASN A 111 -1.71 -3.62 -21.78
N GLY A 112 -0.91 -2.90 -22.56
CA GLY A 112 -1.38 -1.77 -23.35
C GLY A 112 -1.48 -0.45 -22.58
N CYS A 113 -1.13 -0.42 -21.30
CA CYS A 113 -1.07 0.78 -20.47
C CYS A 113 0.39 1.19 -20.19
N THR A 114 0.58 2.44 -19.76
CA THR A 114 1.85 2.85 -19.15
C THR A 114 1.83 2.45 -17.68
N ASN A 115 2.73 1.56 -17.28
CA ASN A 115 2.77 1.05 -15.92
C ASN A 115 3.86 1.75 -15.11
N ILE A 116 3.48 2.27 -13.94
CA ILE A 116 4.37 2.83 -12.92
C ILE A 116 4.23 1.94 -11.69
N THR A 117 5.29 1.22 -11.36
CA THR A 117 5.34 0.29 -10.24
C THR A 117 6.44 0.68 -9.28
N TYR A 118 6.30 0.30 -8.02
CA TYR A 118 7.31 0.47 -6.98
C TYR A 118 7.95 -0.88 -6.66
N ASP A 119 9.25 -0.85 -6.37
CA ASP A 119 9.99 -2.02 -5.90
C ASP A 119 9.91 -2.08 -4.35
N TYR A 120 8.79 -2.54 -3.86
CA TYR A 120 8.55 -2.68 -2.42
C TYR A 120 9.50 -3.70 -1.79
N GLY A 121 9.82 -4.77 -2.52
CA GLY A 121 10.75 -5.78 -2.06
C GLY A 121 12.12 -5.21 -1.76
N ARG A 122 12.70 -4.45 -2.71
CA ARG A 122 14.01 -3.82 -2.53
C ARG A 122 14.02 -2.79 -1.39
N SER A 123 12.94 -2.03 -1.25
CA SER A 123 12.81 -1.07 -0.16
C SER A 123 12.78 -1.77 1.21
N LEU A 124 12.03 -2.86 1.35
CA LEU A 124 12.01 -3.65 2.57
C LEU A 124 13.36 -4.33 2.83
N GLU A 125 14.02 -4.86 1.80
CA GLU A 125 15.35 -5.43 1.95
C GLU A 125 16.32 -4.44 2.59
N SER A 126 16.26 -3.16 2.21
CA SER A 126 17.11 -2.11 2.79
C SER A 126 16.85 -1.90 4.29
N VAL A 127 15.58 -1.97 4.71
CA VAL A 127 15.21 -1.86 6.13
C VAL A 127 15.72 -3.07 6.92
N VAL A 128 15.49 -4.29 6.42
CA VAL A 128 15.95 -5.53 7.09
C VAL A 128 17.47 -5.57 7.16
N GLU A 129 18.15 -5.20 6.06
CA GLU A 129 19.61 -5.11 6.00
C GLU A 129 20.14 -4.18 7.08
N HIS A 130 19.55 -2.97 7.20
CA HIS A 130 19.93 -1.98 8.22
C HIS A 130 19.78 -2.55 9.65
N VAL A 131 18.66 -3.20 9.95
CA VAL A 131 18.42 -3.80 11.28
C VAL A 131 19.47 -4.87 11.61
N ILE A 132 19.87 -5.68 10.63
CA ILE A 132 20.88 -6.71 10.84
C ILE A 132 22.29 -6.09 10.94
N THR A 133 22.64 -5.18 10.01
CA THR A 133 24.01 -4.70 9.89
C THR A 133 24.38 -3.61 10.90
N GLU A 134 23.46 -2.66 11.14
CA GLU A 134 23.70 -1.55 12.06
C GLU A 134 23.35 -1.89 13.50
N HIS A 135 22.19 -2.54 13.71
CA HIS A 135 21.72 -2.88 15.05
C HIS A 135 22.14 -4.29 15.52
N LYS A 136 22.80 -5.10 14.65
CA LYS A 136 23.31 -6.45 14.96
C LYS A 136 22.21 -7.43 15.42
N CYS A 137 20.96 -7.21 15.00
CA CYS A 137 19.85 -8.08 15.32
C CYS A 137 19.89 -9.34 14.45
N THR A 138 19.77 -10.50 15.08
CA THR A 138 19.70 -11.81 14.40
C THR A 138 18.40 -12.57 14.70
N ASP A 139 17.70 -12.18 15.77
CA ASP A 139 16.38 -12.71 16.13
C ASP A 139 15.32 -11.68 15.73
N LEU A 140 14.70 -11.91 14.58
CA LEU A 140 13.81 -10.96 13.91
C LEU A 140 12.42 -11.55 13.78
N PHE A 141 11.41 -10.68 13.83
CA PHE A 141 10.03 -11.03 13.55
C PHE A 141 9.47 -10.11 12.46
N PHE A 142 8.90 -10.68 11.42
CA PHE A 142 8.24 -9.93 10.37
C PHE A 142 6.72 -9.92 10.57
N MET A 143 6.17 -8.73 10.76
CA MET A 143 4.74 -8.50 10.83
C MET A 143 4.25 -8.19 9.42
N ALA A 144 3.79 -9.22 8.72
CA ALA A 144 3.31 -9.14 7.35
C ALA A 144 1.89 -8.57 7.26
N GLY A 145 1.51 -8.14 6.07
CA GLY A 145 0.15 -7.69 5.78
C GLY A 145 -0.85 -8.85 5.75
N THR A 146 -1.79 -8.81 4.81
CA THR A 146 -2.79 -9.87 4.63
C THR A 146 -2.17 -11.08 3.93
N LYS A 147 -2.44 -12.26 4.46
CA LYS A 147 -1.96 -13.53 3.88
C LYS A 147 -2.49 -13.72 2.46
N GLY A 148 -1.60 -14.05 1.53
CA GLY A 148 -1.93 -14.25 0.10
C GLY A 148 -2.11 -12.95 -0.70
N ASN A 149 -1.97 -11.79 -0.07
CA ASN A 149 -1.93 -10.52 -0.80
C ASN A 149 -0.55 -10.33 -1.45
N SER A 150 -0.52 -9.94 -2.74
CA SER A 150 0.72 -9.84 -3.54
C SER A 150 1.79 -8.95 -2.90
N PHE A 151 1.40 -7.80 -2.35
CA PHE A 151 2.33 -6.91 -1.65
C PHE A 151 2.87 -7.49 -0.34
N SER A 152 2.02 -8.24 0.37
CA SER A 152 2.43 -8.93 1.59
C SER A 152 3.43 -10.04 1.28
N GLU A 153 3.13 -10.85 0.26
CA GLU A 153 3.99 -11.96 -0.15
C GLU A 153 5.33 -11.46 -0.72
N GLU A 154 5.33 -10.38 -1.51
CA GLU A 154 6.57 -9.75 -2.02
C GLU A 154 7.47 -9.32 -0.87
N ARG A 155 6.90 -8.70 0.17
CA ARG A 155 7.65 -8.27 1.36
C ARG A 155 8.15 -9.45 2.18
N ILE A 156 7.37 -10.54 2.31
CA ILE A 156 7.80 -11.77 2.97
C ILE A 156 9.01 -12.37 2.24
N GLU A 157 8.95 -12.45 0.92
CA GLU A 157 10.07 -12.97 0.13
C GLU A 157 11.32 -12.06 0.20
N ALA A 158 11.13 -10.74 0.25
CA ALA A 158 12.22 -9.79 0.48
C ALA A 158 12.89 -10.02 1.85
N PHE A 159 12.10 -10.19 2.91
CA PHE A 159 12.59 -10.53 4.24
C PHE A 159 13.41 -11.82 4.22
N LYS A 160 12.89 -12.90 3.63
CA LYS A 160 13.59 -14.19 3.50
C LYS A 160 14.92 -14.06 2.73
N ARG A 161 14.94 -13.28 1.63
CA ARG A 161 16.17 -13.06 0.85
C ARG A 161 17.28 -12.42 1.69
N VAL A 162 16.93 -11.43 2.52
CA VAL A 162 17.93 -10.79 3.39
C VAL A 162 18.44 -11.76 4.45
N LEU A 163 17.55 -12.49 5.12
CA LEU A 163 17.95 -13.50 6.10
C LEU A 163 18.93 -14.51 5.51
N ALA A 164 18.63 -15.00 4.30
CA ALA A 164 19.52 -15.95 3.59
C ALA A 164 20.90 -15.36 3.30
N ARG A 165 21.00 -14.08 2.92
CA ARG A 165 22.29 -13.38 2.72
C ARG A 165 23.14 -13.33 4.00
N HIS A 166 22.47 -13.25 5.15
CA HIS A 166 23.13 -13.22 6.47
C HIS A 166 23.24 -14.59 7.16
N ASN A 167 22.94 -15.70 6.46
CA ASN A 167 22.95 -17.06 6.98
C ASN A 167 22.02 -17.23 8.21
N ILE A 168 20.91 -16.50 8.24
CA ILE A 168 19.85 -16.64 9.25
C ILE A 168 18.78 -17.55 8.67
N GLU A 169 18.54 -18.70 9.30
CA GLU A 169 17.51 -19.65 8.86
C GLU A 169 16.11 -19.10 9.16
N PHE A 170 15.29 -18.96 8.12
CA PHE A 170 13.91 -18.51 8.26
C PHE A 170 13.03 -19.63 8.84
N ASN A 171 12.31 -19.32 9.89
CA ASN A 171 11.29 -20.20 10.47
C ASN A 171 9.95 -19.47 10.55
N GLU A 172 9.03 -19.85 9.66
CA GLU A 172 7.70 -19.21 9.55
C GLU A 172 6.95 -19.17 10.89
N LYS A 173 7.01 -20.24 11.70
CA LYS A 173 6.29 -20.33 12.99
C LYS A 173 6.78 -19.35 14.04
N THR A 174 8.02 -18.92 13.94
CA THR A 174 8.66 -18.07 14.96
C THR A 174 9.02 -16.68 14.47
N MET A 175 9.10 -16.48 13.17
CA MET A 175 9.60 -15.24 12.58
C MET A 175 8.55 -14.51 11.73
N LEU A 176 7.33 -15.04 11.58
CA LEU A 176 6.29 -14.45 10.75
C LEU A 176 4.96 -14.37 11.51
N GLY A 177 4.31 -13.24 11.40
CA GLY A 177 2.93 -13.02 11.84
C GLY A 177 2.20 -12.12 10.83
N TYR A 178 0.88 -12.13 10.89
CA TYR A 178 0.03 -11.35 10.00
C TYR A 178 -0.74 -10.30 10.79
N GLY A 179 -0.78 -9.08 10.30
CA GLY A 179 -1.48 -7.95 10.87
C GLY A 179 -2.47 -7.30 9.90
N ASP A 180 -2.70 -7.92 8.73
CA ASP A 180 -3.70 -7.53 7.73
C ASP A 180 -3.62 -6.06 7.28
N PHE A 181 -2.43 -5.44 7.37
CA PHE A 181 -2.20 -4.01 7.17
C PHE A 181 -3.02 -3.11 8.12
N TRP A 182 -3.47 -3.63 9.28
CA TRP A 182 -4.44 -2.98 10.14
C TRP A 182 -4.05 -3.07 11.63
N ASP A 183 -4.52 -2.10 12.44
CA ASP A 183 -4.15 -1.98 13.85
C ASP A 183 -4.60 -3.17 14.71
N ALA A 184 -5.89 -3.54 14.64
CA ALA A 184 -6.45 -4.53 15.55
C ALA A 184 -5.86 -5.95 15.37
N PRO A 185 -5.72 -6.49 14.14
CA PRO A 185 -5.03 -7.75 13.92
C PRO A 185 -3.55 -7.71 14.38
N THR A 186 -2.87 -6.57 14.14
CA THR A 186 -1.48 -6.41 14.57
C THR A 186 -1.36 -6.47 16.08
N LYS A 187 -2.17 -5.72 16.83
CA LYS A 187 -2.19 -5.76 18.30
C LYS A 187 -2.45 -7.17 18.83
N LYS A 188 -3.41 -7.86 18.21
CA LYS A 188 -3.69 -9.25 18.58
C LYS A 188 -2.48 -10.14 18.36
N THR A 189 -1.83 -10.07 17.21
CA THR A 189 -0.66 -10.89 16.87
C THR A 189 0.51 -10.61 17.83
N ILE A 190 0.75 -9.34 18.22
CA ILE A 190 1.77 -8.99 19.21
C ILE A 190 1.41 -9.53 20.60
N SER A 191 0.15 -9.38 21.03
CA SER A 191 -0.30 -9.92 22.31
C SER A 191 -0.18 -11.44 22.37
N ASP A 192 -0.53 -12.15 21.29
CA ASP A 192 -0.37 -13.61 21.17
C ASP A 192 1.14 -14.00 21.21
N LEU A 193 2.01 -13.21 20.59
CA LEU A 193 3.46 -13.40 20.60
C LEU A 193 4.03 -13.29 22.03
N ILE A 194 3.58 -12.30 22.81
CA ILE A 194 3.97 -12.12 24.20
C ILE A 194 3.41 -13.24 25.07
N ALA A 195 2.14 -13.58 24.91
CA ALA A 195 1.44 -14.59 25.71
C ALA A 195 2.00 -16.01 25.53
N CYS A 196 2.64 -16.31 24.37
CA CYS A 196 3.22 -17.63 24.16
C CYS A 196 4.46 -17.90 25.01
N GLY A 197 4.96 -16.93 25.78
CA GLY A 197 6.05 -17.08 26.77
C GLY A 197 7.42 -17.34 26.16
N ARG A 198 7.59 -17.25 24.87
CA ARG A 198 8.92 -17.33 24.23
C ARG A 198 9.70 -16.04 24.43
N LYS A 199 11.02 -16.12 24.30
CA LYS A 199 11.86 -14.92 24.25
C LYS A 199 11.38 -14.01 23.10
N MET A 200 11.18 -12.74 23.40
CA MET A 200 10.82 -11.74 22.38
C MET A 200 11.95 -11.53 21.38
N PRO A 201 11.63 -11.25 20.11
CA PRO A 201 12.63 -10.94 19.09
C PRO A 201 13.35 -9.63 19.41
N GLN A 202 14.56 -9.47 18.90
CA GLN A 202 15.32 -8.23 19.01
C GLN A 202 14.73 -7.11 18.18
N ALA A 203 14.09 -7.45 17.05
CA ALA A 203 13.40 -6.48 16.21
C ALA A 203 12.12 -7.06 15.60
N ILE A 204 11.12 -6.17 15.47
CA ILE A 204 9.87 -6.41 14.75
C ILE A 204 9.85 -5.49 13.55
N ILE A 205 9.82 -6.08 12.35
CA ILE A 205 9.77 -5.37 11.09
C ILE A 205 8.33 -5.42 10.59
N CYS A 206 7.67 -4.27 10.50
CA CYS A 206 6.27 -4.18 10.09
C CYS A 206 6.14 -3.82 8.62
N ALA A 207 5.15 -4.41 7.96
CA ALA A 207 4.89 -4.19 6.54
C ALA A 207 4.35 -2.79 6.23
N ASN A 208 3.88 -2.01 7.23
CA ASN A 208 3.53 -0.60 7.09
C ASN A 208 3.63 0.15 8.44
N ASP A 209 3.47 1.49 8.40
CA ASP A 209 3.58 2.35 9.58
C ASP A 209 2.42 2.16 10.56
N SER A 210 1.20 1.95 10.08
CA SER A 210 0.03 1.70 10.92
C SER A 210 0.25 0.48 11.83
N MET A 211 0.79 -0.61 11.25
CA MET A 211 1.14 -1.80 11.99
C MET A 211 2.30 -1.58 12.96
N ALA A 212 3.30 -0.78 12.58
CA ALA A 212 4.41 -0.44 13.48
C ALA A 212 3.91 0.30 14.72
N ILE A 213 3.06 1.30 14.55
CA ILE A 213 2.44 2.04 15.65
C ILE A 213 1.58 1.13 16.53
N ALA A 214 0.78 0.25 15.92
CA ALA A 214 -0.04 -0.70 16.65
C ALA A 214 0.81 -1.70 17.45
N ALA A 215 1.93 -2.17 16.88
CA ALA A 215 2.89 -3.03 17.55
C ALA A 215 3.55 -2.33 18.74
N MET A 216 4.03 -1.09 18.56
CA MET A 216 4.62 -0.29 19.66
C MET A 216 3.64 -0.10 20.81
N LYS A 217 2.38 0.25 20.52
CA LYS A 217 1.34 0.39 21.55
C LYS A 217 1.08 -0.93 22.29
N ALA A 218 0.99 -2.04 21.57
CA ALA A 218 0.77 -3.34 22.20
C ALA A 218 1.98 -3.78 23.08
N LEU A 219 3.20 -3.48 22.66
CA LEU A 219 4.40 -3.71 23.46
C LEU A 219 4.41 -2.85 24.74
N GLU A 220 4.09 -1.55 24.61
CA GLU A 220 4.00 -0.62 25.74
C GLU A 220 2.96 -1.05 26.77
N GLU A 221 1.77 -1.51 26.35
CA GLU A 221 0.72 -2.06 27.20
C GLU A 221 1.21 -3.25 28.06
N HIS A 222 2.28 -3.92 27.63
CA HIS A 222 2.93 -5.02 28.36
C HIS A 222 4.25 -4.62 29.02
N GLY A 223 4.56 -3.32 29.08
CA GLY A 223 5.77 -2.80 29.74
C GLY A 223 7.07 -3.01 28.95
N ILE A 224 6.98 -3.36 27.67
CA ILE A 224 8.12 -3.55 26.78
C ILE A 224 8.38 -2.23 26.04
N LYS A 225 9.59 -1.71 26.17
CA LYS A 225 9.97 -0.40 25.60
C LYS A 225 10.55 -0.53 24.18
N THR A 226 10.21 0.43 23.35
CA THR A 226 10.77 0.59 22.00
C THR A 226 11.47 1.94 21.91
N PRO A 227 12.71 2.03 21.44
CA PRO A 227 13.53 0.93 20.85
C PRO A 227 14.39 0.16 21.89
N GLU A 228 14.32 0.46 23.18
CA GLU A 228 15.27 0.01 24.21
C GLU A 228 15.28 -1.52 24.37
N ASP A 229 14.10 -2.14 24.42
CA ASP A 229 13.94 -3.61 24.58
C ASP A 229 13.78 -4.30 23.22
N ILE A 230 13.02 -3.68 22.30
CA ILE A 230 12.72 -4.22 20.96
C ILE A 230 12.73 -3.07 19.94
N ILE A 231 13.47 -3.23 18.86
CA ILE A 231 13.42 -2.33 17.73
C ILE A 231 12.14 -2.59 16.92
N VAL A 232 11.40 -1.54 16.59
CA VAL A 232 10.24 -1.64 15.69
C VAL A 232 10.48 -0.76 14.47
N THR A 233 10.28 -1.32 13.27
CA THR A 233 10.36 -0.56 12.02
C THR A 233 9.01 -0.55 11.32
N GLY A 234 8.67 0.58 10.69
CA GLY A 234 7.55 0.74 9.80
C GLY A 234 7.96 0.67 8.32
N PHE A 235 7.00 1.01 7.47
CA PHE A 235 7.16 1.13 6.03
C PHE A 235 6.16 2.18 5.54
N ASP A 236 6.40 2.87 4.40
CA ASP A 236 5.60 3.94 3.79
C ASP A 236 5.98 5.37 4.23
N ALA A 237 6.51 5.59 5.43
CA ALA A 237 6.93 6.89 5.99
C ALA A 237 5.82 7.98 6.00
N ILE A 238 4.57 7.59 6.29
CA ILE A 238 3.39 8.48 6.21
C ILE A 238 3.24 9.34 7.45
N TYR A 239 3.71 8.85 8.61
CA TYR A 239 3.42 9.45 9.92
C TYR A 239 4.58 10.24 10.51
N GLN A 240 5.64 10.55 9.76
CA GLN A 240 6.86 11.20 10.26
C GLN A 240 6.61 12.51 11.03
N GLU A 241 5.54 13.25 10.73
CA GLU A 241 5.26 14.53 11.38
C GLU A 241 4.34 14.44 12.61
N ARG A 242 3.59 13.33 12.78
CA ARG A 242 2.54 13.24 13.83
C ARG A 242 2.99 12.53 15.11
N ILE A 243 4.06 11.74 15.08
CA ILE A 243 4.42 10.84 16.20
C ILE A 243 5.50 11.43 17.11
N TYR A 244 6.29 12.38 16.63
CA TYR A 244 7.42 12.95 17.38
C TYR A 244 7.20 14.39 17.87
N SER A 245 5.96 14.85 17.95
CA SER A 245 5.60 16.18 18.47
C SER A 245 5.03 16.12 19.89
N THR A 246 5.55 15.23 20.75
CA THR A 246 5.28 15.25 22.20
C THR A 246 6.57 15.26 22.98
#